data_82a1d12c6bf6c794740c8c9d46aa899c
#
_entry.id   82a1d12c6bf6c794740c8c9d46aa899c
#
_cell.length_a   1.000
_cell.length_b   1.000
_cell.length_c   1.000
_cell.angle_alpha   90.00
_cell.angle_beta   90.00
_cell.angle_gamma   90.00
#
_symmetry.space_group_name_H-M   'P 1'
#
loop_
_entity.id
_entity.type
_entity.pdbx_description
1 polymer ?
#
loop_
_entity_poly.entity_id
_entity_poly.type
_entity_poly.pdbx_seq_one_letter_code
_entity_poly.pdbx_strand_id
1 'polypeptide(L)'
;MWFDILTMFPELFVSPLNEGMVRRALSAEQIRVAVHDIRDHAHDRHRMTDDRPFGGGEGMVMKPEPLAACLKAACSDGPRPRVILLSPRGDRLDQAKAARLAGEERLALVCGRYEGVDERFRSHYVDEELSIGDYVLTGGELAALV
;
A
#
# COMPACT_ATOMS: atom_id res chain seq x y z
N MET A 1 1.45 -13.08 -11.17
CA MET A 1 0.78 -12.05 -10.34
C MET A 1 1.76 -10.96 -9.98
N TRP A 2 1.36 -9.67 -10.02
CA TRP A 2 2.23 -8.54 -9.70
C TRP A 2 1.74 -7.86 -8.43
N PHE A 3 2.69 -7.43 -7.60
CA PHE A 3 2.44 -6.61 -6.42
C PHE A 3 3.26 -5.32 -6.50
N ASP A 4 2.58 -4.19 -6.40
CA ASP A 4 3.19 -2.88 -6.19
C ASP A 4 2.88 -2.46 -4.76
N ILE A 5 3.90 -2.27 -3.95
CA ILE A 5 3.75 -1.88 -2.54
C ILE A 5 4.16 -0.41 -2.42
N LEU A 6 3.21 0.45 -2.10
CA LEU A 6 3.45 1.87 -1.88
C LEU A 6 3.62 2.11 -0.39
N THR A 7 4.81 2.54 0.02
CA THR A 7 5.17 2.72 1.43
C THR A 7 6.10 3.90 1.64
N MET A 8 6.20 4.38 2.87
CA MET A 8 7.25 5.33 3.30
C MET A 8 8.47 4.62 3.89
N PHE A 9 8.42 3.29 4.03
CA PHE A 9 9.48 2.50 4.66
C PHE A 9 9.85 1.28 3.83
N PRO A 10 10.43 1.47 2.63
CA PRO A 10 10.77 0.37 1.72
C PRO A 10 11.73 -0.66 2.34
N GLU A 11 12.60 -0.24 3.24
CA GLU A 11 13.56 -1.12 3.92
C GLU A 11 12.89 -2.23 4.76
N LEU A 12 11.64 -2.03 5.20
CA LEU A 12 10.90 -3.06 5.95
C LEU A 12 10.61 -4.32 5.12
N PHE A 13 10.68 -4.22 3.79
CA PHE A 13 10.38 -5.31 2.88
C PHE A 13 11.62 -6.10 2.46
N VAL A 14 12.82 -5.56 2.64
CA VAL A 14 14.06 -6.17 2.14
C VAL A 14 14.27 -7.59 2.69
N SER A 15 14.23 -7.77 4.00
CA SER A 15 14.43 -9.09 4.61
C SER A 15 13.25 -10.05 4.36
N PRO A 16 11.98 -9.68 4.61
CA PRO A 16 10.85 -10.60 4.42
C PRO A 16 10.70 -11.11 2.98
N LEU A 17 10.95 -10.28 1.98
CA LEU A 17 10.87 -10.71 0.57
C LEU A 17 12.01 -11.65 0.17
N ASN A 18 13.10 -11.68 0.92
CA ASN A 18 14.25 -12.55 0.66
C ASN A 18 14.21 -13.88 1.43
N GLU A 19 13.10 -14.21 2.09
CA GLU A 19 12.98 -15.40 2.92
C GLU A 19 11.77 -16.28 2.55
N GLY A 20 11.86 -17.53 2.93
CA GLY A 20 10.74 -18.49 2.93
C GLY A 20 10.08 -18.72 1.58
N MET A 21 8.75 -18.82 1.60
CA MET A 21 7.94 -19.12 0.41
C MET A 21 7.88 -17.94 -0.57
N VAL A 22 7.92 -16.69 -0.06
CA VAL A 22 7.90 -15.49 -0.90
C VAL A 22 9.14 -15.45 -1.79
N ARG A 23 10.34 -15.67 -1.21
CA ARG A 23 11.58 -15.76 -1.98
C ARG A 23 11.50 -16.85 -3.06
N ARG A 24 10.94 -18.01 -2.75
CA ARG A 24 10.79 -19.11 -3.72
C ARG A 24 9.89 -18.73 -4.88
N ALA A 25 8.77 -18.08 -4.59
CA ALA A 25 7.83 -17.61 -5.61
C ALA A 25 8.43 -16.52 -6.50
N LEU A 26 9.20 -15.59 -5.92
CA LEU A 26 9.97 -14.58 -6.66
C LEU A 26 11.02 -15.21 -7.56
N SER A 27 11.82 -16.16 -7.03
CA SER A 27 12.87 -16.84 -7.81
C SER A 27 12.32 -17.72 -8.93
N ALA A 28 11.10 -18.23 -8.78
CA ALA A 28 10.39 -19.00 -9.78
C ALA A 28 9.53 -18.13 -10.73
N GLU A 29 9.64 -16.80 -10.63
CA GLU A 29 8.88 -15.83 -11.41
C GLU A 29 7.34 -16.01 -11.35
N GLN A 30 6.84 -16.69 -10.31
CA GLN A 30 5.39 -16.86 -10.07
C GLN A 30 4.74 -15.57 -9.62
N ILE A 31 5.51 -14.76 -8.89
CA ILE A 31 5.11 -13.41 -8.46
C ILE A 31 6.20 -12.40 -8.82
N ARG A 32 5.80 -11.15 -8.97
CA ARG A 32 6.69 -9.98 -9.04
C ARG A 32 6.28 -9.03 -7.94
N VAL A 33 7.25 -8.49 -7.22
CA VAL A 33 7.02 -7.49 -6.17
C VAL A 33 7.91 -6.29 -6.46
N ALA A 34 7.30 -5.11 -6.53
CA ALA A 34 7.99 -3.83 -6.58
C ALA A 34 7.59 -3.01 -5.37
N VAL A 35 8.58 -2.46 -4.68
CA VAL A 35 8.37 -1.60 -3.51
C VAL A 35 8.70 -0.16 -3.91
N HIS A 36 7.75 0.76 -3.72
CA HIS A 36 7.82 2.14 -4.15
C HIS A 36 7.84 3.06 -2.92
N ASP A 37 8.86 3.92 -2.82
CA ASP A 37 8.91 4.95 -1.76
C ASP A 37 8.02 6.13 -2.15
N ILE A 38 6.94 6.35 -1.38
CA ILE A 38 6.01 7.47 -1.57
C ILE A 38 6.74 8.81 -1.47
N ARG A 39 7.83 8.89 -0.67
CA ARG A 39 8.61 10.12 -0.50
C ARG A 39 9.33 10.56 -1.77
N ASP A 40 9.63 9.66 -2.70
CA ASP A 40 10.25 10.00 -3.99
C ASP A 40 9.34 10.84 -4.88
N HIS A 41 8.04 10.88 -4.54
CA HIS A 41 7.01 11.61 -5.26
C HIS A 41 6.52 12.87 -4.52
N ALA A 42 7.16 13.23 -3.39
CA ALA A 42 6.92 14.50 -2.72
C ALA A 42 7.80 15.60 -3.35
N HIS A 43 7.16 16.66 -3.81
CA HIS A 43 7.85 17.72 -4.59
C HIS A 43 8.48 18.82 -3.74
N ASP A 44 8.21 18.83 -2.43
CA ASP A 44 8.79 19.80 -1.51
C ASP A 44 10.20 19.42 -1.06
N ARG A 45 10.97 20.42 -0.59
CA ARG A 45 12.36 20.23 -0.12
C ARG A 45 12.51 19.20 1.00
N HIS A 46 11.48 19.01 1.81
CA HIS A 46 11.49 18.12 2.96
C HIS A 46 10.85 16.76 2.67
N ARG A 47 10.41 16.54 1.42
CA ARG A 47 9.77 15.28 0.98
C ARG A 47 8.59 14.90 1.90
N MET A 48 7.78 15.90 2.28
CA MET A 48 6.66 15.72 3.20
C MET A 48 5.50 15.00 2.54
N THR A 49 5.14 13.87 3.10
CA THR A 49 4.05 13.01 2.62
C THR A 49 2.78 13.13 3.45
N ASP A 50 2.78 13.97 4.48
CA ASP A 50 1.71 14.15 5.44
C ASP A 50 1.39 15.63 5.68
N ASP A 51 0.18 15.90 6.19
CA ASP A 51 -0.29 17.23 6.54
C ASP A 51 -1.31 17.11 7.69
N ARG A 52 -1.64 18.23 8.31
CA ARG A 52 -2.68 18.30 9.34
C ARG A 52 -4.05 17.93 8.74
N PRO A 53 -4.93 17.25 9.52
CA PRO A 53 -6.27 16.95 9.07
C PRO A 53 -7.04 18.22 8.68
N PHE A 54 -7.73 18.18 7.56
CA PHE A 54 -8.60 19.25 7.14
C PHE A 54 -9.74 19.44 8.16
N GLY A 55 -9.94 20.66 8.63
CA GLY A 55 -10.92 20.95 9.70
C GLY A 55 -10.36 20.86 11.13
N GLY A 56 -9.06 20.59 11.28
CA GLY A 56 -8.39 20.48 12.58
C GLY A 56 -8.51 19.08 13.17
N GLY A 57 -7.90 18.89 14.33
CA GLY A 57 -7.78 17.60 15.02
C GLY A 57 -6.33 17.28 15.36
N GLU A 58 -6.12 16.25 16.18
CA GLU A 58 -4.80 15.73 16.49
C GLU A 58 -4.31 14.80 15.37
N GLY A 59 -2.99 14.63 15.27
CA GLY A 59 -2.35 13.74 14.31
C GLY A 59 -2.12 14.36 12.93
N MET A 60 -1.76 13.50 12.00
CA MET A 60 -1.42 13.85 10.61
C MET A 60 -2.18 12.91 9.67
N VAL A 61 -2.33 13.31 8.41
CA VAL A 61 -2.98 12.52 7.35
C VAL A 61 -2.05 12.50 6.14
N MET A 62 -1.93 11.36 5.48
CA MET A 62 -1.12 11.24 4.27
C MET A 62 -1.72 12.06 3.13
N LYS A 63 -0.89 12.89 2.52
CA LYS A 63 -1.26 13.76 1.39
C LYS A 63 -1.67 12.96 0.16
N PRO A 64 -2.70 13.39 -0.57
CA PRO A 64 -3.15 12.71 -1.78
C PRO A 64 -2.18 12.85 -2.95
N GLU A 65 -1.44 13.98 -3.06
CA GLU A 65 -0.59 14.26 -4.22
C GLU A 65 0.59 13.28 -4.32
N PRO A 66 1.44 13.07 -3.27
CA PRO A 66 2.52 12.08 -3.32
C PRO A 66 2.02 10.65 -3.54
N LEU A 67 0.90 10.29 -2.89
CA LEU A 67 0.28 8.97 -3.06
C LEU A 67 -0.18 8.74 -4.49
N ALA A 68 -0.90 9.70 -5.08
CA ALA A 68 -1.40 9.60 -6.45
C ALA A 68 -0.26 9.58 -7.48
N ALA A 69 0.78 10.39 -7.27
CA ALA A 69 1.95 10.42 -8.14
C ALA A 69 2.73 9.09 -8.08
N CYS A 70 2.94 8.55 -6.86
CA CYS A 70 3.57 7.25 -6.64
C CYS A 70 2.77 6.13 -7.32
N LEU A 71 1.45 6.08 -7.11
CA LEU A 71 0.58 5.08 -7.74
C LEU A 71 0.63 5.16 -9.26
N LYS A 72 0.55 6.35 -9.83
CA LYS A 72 0.64 6.54 -11.29
C LYS A 72 1.98 6.10 -11.86
N ALA A 73 3.08 6.42 -11.18
CA ALA A 73 4.42 6.00 -11.59
C ALA A 73 4.58 4.47 -11.48
N ALA A 74 4.16 3.88 -10.36
CA ALA A 74 4.20 2.44 -10.13
C ALA A 74 3.42 1.67 -11.20
N CYS A 75 2.31 2.21 -11.67
CA CYS A 75 1.37 1.57 -12.58
C CYS A 75 1.42 2.14 -14.01
N SER A 76 2.58 2.74 -14.41
CA SER A 76 2.75 3.33 -15.74
C SER A 76 2.66 2.31 -16.88
N ASP A 77 3.00 1.06 -16.59
CA ASP A 77 3.05 -0.05 -17.54
C ASP A 77 2.30 -1.27 -17.01
N GLY A 78 1.87 -2.12 -17.94
CA GLY A 78 1.16 -3.36 -17.64
C GLY A 78 -0.33 -3.18 -17.33
N PRO A 79 -0.96 -4.23 -16.79
CA PRO A 79 -2.38 -4.20 -16.50
C PRO A 79 -2.70 -3.22 -15.35
N ARG A 80 -3.92 -2.65 -15.40
CA ARG A 80 -4.41 -1.82 -14.30
C ARG A 80 -4.48 -2.65 -13.01
N PRO A 81 -3.84 -2.23 -11.91
CA PRO A 81 -3.91 -2.95 -10.65
C PRO A 81 -5.28 -2.76 -10.00
N ARG A 82 -5.66 -3.72 -9.16
CA ARG A 82 -6.63 -3.48 -8.11
C ARG A 82 -5.92 -2.76 -6.97
N VAL A 83 -6.38 -1.57 -6.62
CA VAL A 83 -5.77 -0.72 -5.60
C VAL A 83 -6.40 -1.02 -4.24
N ILE A 84 -5.59 -1.51 -3.31
CA ILE A 84 -6.02 -1.89 -1.96
C ILE A 84 -5.35 -0.98 -0.93
N LEU A 85 -6.16 -0.25 -0.17
CA LEU A 85 -5.69 0.49 0.99
C LEU A 85 -5.68 -0.42 2.21
N LEU A 86 -4.51 -0.58 2.84
CA LEU A 86 -4.36 -1.33 4.08
C LEU A 86 -4.74 -0.44 5.27
N SER A 87 -5.87 -0.74 5.87
CA SER A 87 -6.54 0.11 6.86
C SER A 87 -7.29 -0.75 7.89
N PRO A 88 -7.28 -0.37 9.18
CA PRO A 88 -8.09 -1.07 10.18
C PRO A 88 -9.61 -0.93 9.95
N ARG A 89 -10.04 0.00 9.10
CA ARG A 89 -11.46 0.19 8.72
C ARG A 89 -11.91 -0.75 7.60
N GLY A 90 -10.94 -1.38 6.92
CA GLY A 90 -11.24 -2.27 5.79
C GLY A 90 -11.92 -3.57 6.21
N ASP A 91 -12.47 -4.24 5.23
CA ASP A 91 -12.98 -5.59 5.43
C ASP A 91 -11.88 -6.54 5.87
N ARG A 92 -12.18 -7.43 6.79
CA ARG A 92 -11.19 -8.37 7.32
C ARG A 92 -10.76 -9.38 6.24
N LEU A 93 -9.44 -9.55 6.11
CA LEU A 93 -8.83 -10.60 5.30
C LEU A 93 -9.17 -11.97 5.92
N ASP A 94 -9.72 -12.83 5.09
CA ASP A 94 -9.92 -14.25 5.37
C ASP A 94 -9.45 -15.09 4.18
N GLN A 95 -9.51 -16.41 4.31
CA GLN A 95 -9.06 -17.33 3.25
C GLN A 95 -9.85 -17.17 1.95
N ALA A 96 -11.15 -16.88 2.02
CA ALA A 96 -11.97 -16.68 0.82
C ALA A 96 -11.55 -15.39 0.07
N LYS A 97 -11.30 -14.32 0.81
CA LYS A 97 -10.80 -13.05 0.25
C LYS A 97 -9.38 -13.20 -0.32
N ALA A 98 -8.49 -13.91 0.39
CA ALA A 98 -7.15 -14.21 -0.11
C ALA A 98 -7.21 -15.01 -1.43
N ALA A 99 -8.06 -16.03 -1.51
CA ALA A 99 -8.25 -16.80 -2.73
C ALA A 99 -8.82 -15.95 -3.90
N ARG A 100 -9.73 -15.04 -3.60
CA ARG A 100 -10.26 -14.09 -4.61
C ARG A 100 -9.16 -13.16 -5.13
N LEU A 101 -8.36 -12.57 -4.22
CA LEU A 101 -7.27 -11.67 -4.58
C LEU A 101 -6.15 -12.38 -5.34
N ALA A 102 -5.91 -13.65 -5.04
CA ALA A 102 -4.94 -14.47 -5.79
C ALA A 102 -5.33 -14.68 -7.26
N GLY A 103 -6.59 -14.44 -7.63
CA GLY A 103 -7.06 -14.45 -9.02
C GLY A 103 -6.82 -13.15 -9.78
N GLU A 104 -6.37 -12.08 -9.11
CA GLU A 104 -6.05 -10.81 -9.75
C GLU A 104 -4.69 -10.89 -10.47
N GLU A 105 -4.57 -10.22 -11.58
CA GLU A 105 -3.30 -10.16 -12.33
C GLU A 105 -2.30 -9.25 -11.62
N ARG A 106 -2.80 -8.15 -11.02
CA ARG A 106 -1.97 -7.12 -10.37
C ARG A 106 -2.68 -6.48 -9.19
N LEU A 107 -1.96 -6.32 -8.08
CA LEU A 107 -2.41 -5.60 -6.89
C LEU A 107 -1.47 -4.41 -6.61
N ALA A 108 -2.04 -3.27 -6.25
CA ALA A 108 -1.32 -2.16 -5.66
C ALA A 108 -1.73 -2.03 -4.19
N LEU A 109 -0.79 -2.35 -3.28
CA LEU A 109 -1.01 -2.31 -1.84
C LEU A 109 -0.52 -0.96 -1.29
N VAL A 110 -1.44 -0.14 -0.81
CA VAL A 110 -1.15 1.16 -0.23
C VAL A 110 -1.01 1.03 1.27
N CYS A 111 0.20 1.22 1.79
CA CYS A 111 0.49 1.19 3.22
C CYS A 111 0.11 2.53 3.86
N GLY A 112 -1.10 2.60 4.45
CA GLY A 112 -1.54 3.76 5.21
C GLY A 112 -0.69 3.97 6.47
N ARG A 113 -0.49 5.23 6.85
CA ARG A 113 0.21 5.65 8.07
C ARG A 113 -0.53 6.81 8.73
N TYR A 114 -0.09 7.18 9.93
CA TYR A 114 -0.69 8.25 10.73
C TYR A 114 -2.18 7.98 11.03
N GLU A 115 -3.03 8.99 10.94
CA GLU A 115 -4.49 8.84 11.10
C GLU A 115 -5.19 8.31 9.84
N GLY A 116 -4.41 8.00 8.79
CA GLY A 116 -4.89 7.45 7.53
C GLY A 116 -4.45 8.26 6.32
N VAL A 117 -5.12 8.03 5.21
CA VAL A 117 -4.89 8.73 3.95
C VAL A 117 -6.00 9.77 3.72
N ASP A 118 -5.66 10.84 2.99
CA ASP A 118 -6.64 11.87 2.61
C ASP A 118 -7.81 11.25 1.84
N GLU A 119 -9.02 11.65 2.20
CA GLU A 119 -10.27 11.11 1.64
C GLU A 119 -10.35 11.27 0.10
N ARG A 120 -9.72 12.30 -0.46
CA ARG A 120 -9.66 12.51 -1.90
C ARG A 120 -8.88 11.39 -2.60
N PHE A 121 -7.78 10.92 -1.99
CA PHE A 121 -7.06 9.75 -2.52
C PHE A 121 -7.90 8.49 -2.39
N ARG A 122 -8.47 8.25 -1.21
CA ARG A 122 -9.29 7.08 -0.94
C ARG A 122 -10.46 6.96 -1.94
N SER A 123 -11.23 8.04 -2.12
CA SER A 123 -12.42 8.01 -2.98
C SER A 123 -12.14 7.92 -4.47
N HIS A 124 -10.96 8.37 -4.94
CA HIS A 124 -10.65 8.43 -6.37
C HIS A 124 -9.79 7.27 -6.87
N TYR A 125 -8.98 6.66 -6.00
CA TYR A 125 -7.96 5.69 -6.42
C TYR A 125 -8.12 4.31 -5.79
N VAL A 126 -8.77 4.19 -4.62
CA VAL A 126 -8.85 2.94 -3.88
C VAL A 126 -10.07 2.13 -4.33
N ASP A 127 -9.83 0.90 -4.77
CA ASP A 127 -10.89 -0.03 -5.15
C ASP A 127 -11.44 -0.79 -3.93
N GLU A 128 -10.61 -1.02 -2.90
CA GLU A 128 -10.97 -1.78 -1.70
C GLU A 128 -10.13 -1.37 -0.49
N GLU A 129 -10.71 -1.36 0.71
CA GLU A 129 -9.97 -1.28 1.97
C GLU A 129 -9.89 -2.66 2.61
N LEU A 130 -8.69 -3.02 3.11
CA LEU A 130 -8.41 -4.34 3.68
C LEU A 130 -7.80 -4.22 5.07
N SER A 131 -8.34 -4.98 6.03
CA SER A 131 -7.83 -5.14 7.39
C SER A 131 -7.34 -6.57 7.60
N ILE A 132 -6.23 -6.75 8.31
CA ILE A 132 -5.76 -8.09 8.71
C ILE A 132 -6.25 -8.54 10.08
N GLY A 133 -7.00 -7.72 10.79
CA GLY A 133 -7.55 -8.06 12.12
C GLY A 133 -8.15 -6.87 12.85
N ASP A 134 -8.81 -7.15 13.95
CA ASP A 134 -9.46 -6.16 14.81
C ASP A 134 -8.42 -5.56 15.79
N TYR A 135 -7.46 -4.85 15.25
CA TYR A 135 -6.42 -4.12 15.98
C TYR A 135 -5.77 -3.06 15.08
N VAL A 136 -5.20 -2.05 15.71
CA VAL A 136 -4.51 -0.96 15.00
C VAL A 136 -3.02 -1.23 14.97
N LEU A 137 -2.43 -1.13 13.77
CA LEU A 137 -0.98 -1.18 13.54
C LEU A 137 -0.44 0.24 13.35
N THR A 138 0.86 0.40 13.51
CA THR A 138 1.55 1.68 13.25
C THR A 138 1.57 2.07 11.77
N GLY A 139 1.22 1.14 10.88
CA GLY A 139 1.15 1.35 9.43
C GLY A 139 0.79 0.07 8.69
N GLY A 140 0.56 0.18 7.39
CA GLY A 140 0.10 -0.91 6.53
C GLY A 140 1.18 -1.92 6.13
N GLU A 141 2.46 -1.69 6.44
CA GLU A 141 3.57 -2.51 5.94
C GLU A 141 3.48 -3.96 6.39
N LEU A 142 3.14 -4.20 7.67
CA LEU A 142 2.96 -5.56 8.18
C LEU A 142 1.73 -6.24 7.55
N ALA A 143 0.67 -5.48 7.30
CA ALA A 143 -0.50 -5.99 6.60
C ALA A 143 -0.19 -6.35 5.13
N ALA A 144 0.71 -5.61 4.48
CA ALA A 144 1.16 -5.91 3.13
C ALA A 144 1.99 -7.21 3.04
N LEU A 145 2.64 -7.62 4.13
CA LEU A 145 3.42 -8.86 4.21
C LEU A 145 2.57 -10.10 4.49
N VAL A 146 1.37 -9.94 5.03
CA VAL A 146 0.39 -11.02 5.28
C VAL A 146 -0.34 -11.40 4.01
#